data_e3deae79b22e2df339e2e5dcfae49067
#
_entry.id   e3deae79b22e2df339e2e5dcfae49067
#
_cell.length_a   1.000
_cell.length_b   1.000
_cell.length_c   1.000
_cell.angle_alpha   90.00
_cell.angle_beta   90.00
_cell.angle_gamma   90.00
#
_symmetry.space_group_name_H-M   'P 1'
#
loop_
_entity.id
_entity.type
_entity.pdbx_description
1 polymer ?
#
loop_
_entity_poly.entity_id
_entity_poly.type
_entity_poly.pdbx_seq_one_letter_code
_entity_poly.pdbx_strand_id
1 'polypeptide(L)'
;MVRITTTAAGVVAIDHAGGAEPKVLLVHRPSYDDWSLPKGKVHADESLPACAVRETAEETGVQVRLEVPVGAIQYDVGGGRKEVHYWRASALASERRDPDGEVDKVAWVPARAALTRMTYGDERALLDRALTLPPATPFLIVRHAKAMERKNWSGRDEARPLDSRGRRQAEALVPLLTAYGIGRLSSSTSTRCMQTLRPYAKASRLDVSGWSTLTEEFAEHHPKELVKLMKRLMGQTVGDQVPTALCGHRPALPGMLESIGIQPRPMVPAAVAVAHLDAAGATVAMEFHKPLV
;
A
#
# COMPACT_ATOMS: atom_id res chain seq x y z
N MET A 1 -13.31 -2.71 -27.06
CA MET A 1 -12.24 -2.46 -26.04
C MET A 1 -11.20 -3.56 -26.17
N VAL A 2 -9.93 -3.21 -26.35
CA VAL A 2 -8.84 -4.19 -26.33
C VAL A 2 -8.69 -4.71 -24.90
N ARG A 3 -8.68 -6.04 -24.74
CA ARG A 3 -8.60 -6.69 -23.43
C ARG A 3 -7.20 -6.53 -22.83
N ILE A 4 -7.12 -6.11 -21.55
CA ILE A 4 -5.88 -6.15 -20.79
C ILE A 4 -5.52 -7.62 -20.57
N THR A 5 -4.35 -8.01 -21.07
CA THR A 5 -3.84 -9.39 -20.99
C THR A 5 -2.68 -9.53 -20.00
N THR A 6 -2.04 -8.42 -19.67
CA THR A 6 -0.91 -8.40 -18.72
C THR A 6 -1.04 -7.19 -17.79
N THR A 7 -1.00 -7.44 -16.50
CA THR A 7 -0.94 -6.40 -15.47
C THR A 7 0.45 -6.38 -14.84
N ALA A 8 0.96 -5.20 -14.60
CA ALA A 8 2.27 -4.96 -14.01
C ALA A 8 2.19 -3.82 -12.98
N ALA A 9 3.22 -3.71 -12.16
CA ALA A 9 3.35 -2.63 -11.20
C ALA A 9 4.79 -2.15 -11.10
N GLY A 10 4.99 -0.88 -10.80
CA GLY A 10 6.29 -0.26 -10.67
C GLY A 10 6.27 0.98 -9.79
N VAL A 11 7.40 1.63 -9.67
CA VAL A 11 7.55 2.81 -8.83
C VAL A 11 8.22 3.97 -9.57
N VAL A 12 7.87 5.18 -9.14
CA VAL A 12 8.68 6.38 -9.30
C VAL A 12 9.39 6.61 -7.97
N ALA A 13 10.55 5.96 -7.78
CA ALA A 13 11.32 6.12 -6.55
C ALA A 13 12.08 7.45 -6.60
N ILE A 14 11.87 8.28 -5.57
CA ILE A 14 12.46 9.61 -5.45
C ILE A 14 13.30 9.67 -4.19
N ASP A 15 14.54 10.10 -4.34
CA ASP A 15 15.46 10.39 -3.24
C ASP A 15 15.66 11.91 -3.13
N HIS A 16 15.35 12.46 -1.96
CA HIS A 16 15.55 13.85 -1.61
C HIS A 16 16.85 14.10 -0.82
N ALA A 17 17.64 13.04 -0.54
CA ALA A 17 18.87 13.16 0.23
C ALA A 17 19.98 13.84 -0.60
N GLY A 18 20.64 14.82 0.00
CA GLY A 18 21.92 15.35 -0.47
C GLY A 18 21.87 16.47 -1.51
N GLY A 19 20.75 17.17 -1.72
CA GLY A 19 20.80 18.30 -2.66
C GLY A 19 19.47 19.07 -2.84
N ALA A 20 19.55 20.19 -3.56
CA ALA A 20 18.39 20.99 -3.92
C ALA A 20 17.51 20.33 -4.98
N GLU A 21 18.03 19.35 -5.72
CA GLU A 21 17.30 18.63 -6.77
C GLU A 21 17.12 17.15 -6.40
N PRO A 22 15.86 16.65 -6.38
CA PRO A 22 15.59 15.24 -6.11
C PRO A 22 16.17 14.34 -7.22
N LYS A 23 16.55 13.11 -6.85
CA LYS A 23 17.01 12.10 -7.80
C LYS A 23 15.94 11.02 -7.98
N VAL A 24 15.88 10.45 -9.17
CA VAL A 24 14.94 9.41 -9.58
C VAL A 24 15.71 8.15 -9.92
N LEU A 25 15.20 7.01 -9.46
CA LEU A 25 15.76 5.70 -9.75
C LEU A 25 15.33 5.26 -11.15
N LEU A 26 16.30 5.01 -12.02
CA LEU A 26 16.07 4.50 -13.36
C LEU A 26 16.86 3.19 -13.59
N VAL A 27 16.32 2.34 -14.44
CA VAL A 27 16.94 1.12 -14.93
C VAL A 27 17.23 1.23 -16.43
N HIS A 28 18.35 0.65 -16.88
CA HIS A 28 18.65 0.44 -18.29
C HIS A 28 18.43 -1.02 -18.65
N ARG A 29 17.66 -1.27 -19.72
CA ARG A 29 17.34 -2.62 -20.20
C ARG A 29 18.06 -2.89 -21.53
N PRO A 30 19.09 -3.73 -21.52
CA PRO A 30 19.95 -3.93 -22.70
C PRO A 30 19.20 -4.49 -23.91
N SER A 31 18.18 -5.33 -23.68
CA SER A 31 17.38 -5.93 -24.77
C SER A 31 16.56 -4.90 -25.57
N TYR A 32 16.30 -3.72 -25.01
CA TYR A 32 15.53 -2.64 -25.62
C TYR A 32 16.39 -1.38 -25.85
N ASP A 33 17.61 -1.35 -25.31
CA ASP A 33 18.49 -0.17 -25.26
C ASP A 33 17.75 1.08 -24.74
N ASP A 34 17.00 0.92 -23.64
CA ASP A 34 16.13 1.96 -23.08
C ASP A 34 16.42 2.25 -21.61
N TRP A 35 16.04 3.48 -21.18
CA TRP A 35 15.98 3.88 -19.78
C TRP A 35 14.52 4.03 -19.34
N SER A 36 14.15 3.35 -18.26
CA SER A 36 12.77 3.16 -17.82
C SER A 36 12.67 3.23 -16.30
N LEU A 37 11.44 3.40 -15.78
CA LEU A 37 11.13 3.19 -14.39
C LEU A 37 11.12 1.70 -14.05
N PRO A 38 11.58 1.27 -12.84
CA PRO A 38 11.54 -0.13 -12.44
C PRO A 38 10.09 -0.62 -12.33
N LYS A 39 9.80 -1.79 -12.93
CA LYS A 39 8.46 -2.39 -13.00
C LYS A 39 8.49 -3.81 -13.50
N GLY A 40 7.57 -4.63 -13.05
CA GLY A 40 7.42 -5.97 -13.59
C GLY A 40 6.02 -6.55 -13.46
N LYS A 41 5.86 -7.81 -13.82
CA LYS A 41 4.57 -8.50 -13.91
C LYS A 41 4.07 -8.92 -12.53
N VAL A 42 2.75 -8.76 -12.32
CA VAL A 42 2.08 -9.24 -11.11
C VAL A 42 1.98 -10.76 -11.15
N HIS A 43 2.35 -11.42 -10.07
CA HIS A 43 2.14 -12.85 -9.86
C HIS A 43 0.69 -13.17 -9.49
N ALA A 44 0.26 -14.43 -9.64
CA ALA A 44 -1.15 -14.83 -9.43
C ALA A 44 -1.69 -14.48 -8.03
N ASP A 45 -0.86 -14.62 -7.00
CA ASP A 45 -1.24 -14.39 -5.58
C ASP A 45 -0.59 -13.13 -5.00
N GLU A 46 -0.38 -12.12 -5.83
CA GLU A 46 0.30 -10.90 -5.46
C GLU A 46 -0.60 -9.66 -5.64
N SER A 47 -0.51 -8.71 -4.72
CA SER A 47 -1.14 -7.39 -4.89
C SER A 47 -0.25 -6.47 -5.73
N LEU A 48 -0.87 -5.52 -6.45
CA LEU A 48 -0.12 -4.51 -7.22
C LEU A 48 0.92 -3.76 -6.38
N PRO A 49 0.62 -3.28 -5.14
CA PRO A 49 1.62 -2.64 -4.30
C PRO A 49 2.79 -3.55 -3.92
N ALA A 50 2.51 -4.83 -3.61
CA ALA A 50 3.57 -5.79 -3.28
C ALA A 50 4.47 -6.08 -4.49
N CYS A 51 3.88 -6.25 -5.68
CA CYS A 51 4.59 -6.38 -6.94
C CYS A 51 5.52 -5.19 -7.20
N ALA A 52 5.02 -3.96 -7.07
CA ALA A 52 5.82 -2.76 -7.31
C ALA A 52 7.09 -2.72 -6.42
N VAL A 53 6.97 -3.09 -5.15
CA VAL A 53 8.09 -3.15 -4.21
C VAL A 53 9.05 -4.30 -4.55
N ARG A 54 8.53 -5.50 -4.81
CA ARG A 54 9.34 -6.68 -5.17
C ARG A 54 10.15 -6.42 -6.44
N GLU A 55 9.49 -6.00 -7.53
CA GLU A 55 10.15 -5.75 -8.81
C GLU A 55 11.21 -4.66 -8.70
N THR A 56 10.95 -3.60 -7.91
CA THR A 56 11.95 -2.57 -7.66
C THR A 56 13.18 -3.16 -6.98
N ALA A 57 13.00 -4.00 -5.95
CA ALA A 57 14.11 -4.65 -5.26
C ALA A 57 14.88 -5.62 -6.17
N GLU A 58 14.16 -6.42 -6.98
CA GLU A 58 14.74 -7.37 -7.93
C GLU A 58 15.53 -6.68 -9.05
N GLU A 59 14.96 -5.64 -9.67
CA GLU A 59 15.58 -4.92 -10.79
C GLU A 59 16.70 -3.97 -10.34
N THR A 60 16.68 -3.46 -9.10
CA THR A 60 17.57 -2.36 -8.69
C THR A 60 18.40 -2.62 -7.42
N GLY A 61 18.03 -3.61 -6.61
CA GLY A 61 18.58 -3.79 -5.25
C GLY A 61 18.11 -2.74 -4.25
N VAL A 62 17.18 -1.84 -4.63
CA VAL A 62 16.68 -0.78 -3.75
C VAL A 62 15.38 -1.22 -3.08
N GLN A 63 15.38 -1.21 -1.75
CA GLN A 63 14.18 -1.39 -0.95
C GLN A 63 13.42 -0.07 -0.88
N VAL A 64 12.12 -0.09 -1.16
CA VAL A 64 11.29 1.11 -1.19
C VAL A 64 10.04 0.96 -0.34
N ARG A 65 9.48 2.11 0.07
CA ARG A 65 8.16 2.25 0.68
C ARG A 65 7.27 3.07 -0.25
N LEU A 66 6.08 2.55 -0.54
CA LEU A 66 5.09 3.27 -1.36
C LEU A 66 4.49 4.44 -0.59
N GLU A 67 4.26 5.55 -1.31
CA GLU A 67 3.64 6.77 -0.79
C GLU A 67 2.25 6.98 -1.40
N VAL A 68 2.17 7.51 -2.62
CA VAL A 68 0.91 7.82 -3.31
C VAL A 68 0.85 7.15 -4.67
N PRO A 69 -0.34 6.72 -5.14
CA PRO A 69 -0.50 6.27 -6.51
C PRO A 69 -0.29 7.44 -7.47
N VAL A 70 0.54 7.23 -8.49
CA VAL A 70 0.83 8.24 -9.52
C VAL A 70 -0.10 8.09 -10.71
N GLY A 71 -0.47 6.86 -11.05
CA GLY A 71 -1.34 6.55 -12.17
C GLY A 71 -1.00 5.22 -12.83
N ALA A 72 -1.60 4.98 -13.98
CA ALA A 72 -1.30 3.80 -14.80
C ALA A 72 -1.07 4.21 -16.24
N ILE A 73 -0.20 3.45 -16.93
CA ILE A 73 0.00 3.54 -18.37
C ILE A 73 -0.44 2.25 -19.04
N GLN A 74 -0.90 2.36 -20.26
CA GLN A 74 -1.33 1.19 -21.06
C GLN A 74 -0.67 1.25 -22.42
N TYR A 75 -0.13 0.13 -22.87
CA TYR A 75 0.45 -0.01 -24.20
C TYR A 75 0.22 -1.41 -24.77
N ASP A 76 0.26 -1.51 -26.11
CA ASP A 76 0.03 -2.76 -26.79
C ASP A 76 1.28 -3.65 -26.70
N VAL A 77 1.05 -4.93 -26.44
CA VAL A 77 2.06 -6.00 -26.43
C VAL A 77 1.56 -7.15 -27.29
N GLY A 78 2.44 -8.02 -27.75
CA GLY A 78 2.08 -9.12 -28.66
C GLY A 78 0.82 -9.88 -28.22
N GLY A 79 -0.31 -9.64 -28.89
CA GLY A 79 -1.59 -10.31 -28.64
C GLY A 79 -2.50 -9.66 -27.60
N GLY A 80 -2.21 -8.46 -27.09
CA GLY A 80 -3.07 -7.78 -26.12
C GLY A 80 -2.55 -6.44 -25.64
N ARG A 81 -3.02 -6.01 -24.47
CA ARG A 81 -2.62 -4.75 -23.84
C ARG A 81 -2.01 -5.00 -22.47
N LYS A 82 -0.88 -4.39 -22.18
CA LYS A 82 -0.26 -4.34 -20.86
C LYS A 82 -0.71 -3.06 -20.14
N GLU A 83 -1.11 -3.19 -18.88
CA GLU A 83 -1.38 -2.08 -17.96
C GLU A 83 -0.35 -2.11 -16.84
N VAL A 84 0.29 -0.97 -16.58
CA VAL A 84 1.31 -0.83 -15.53
C VAL A 84 0.87 0.25 -14.57
N HIS A 85 0.70 -0.09 -13.31
CA HIS A 85 0.33 0.82 -12.22
C HIS A 85 1.59 1.32 -11.51
N TYR A 86 1.65 2.61 -11.19
CA TYR A 86 2.81 3.23 -10.57
C TYR A 86 2.47 3.99 -9.30
N TRP A 87 3.37 3.88 -8.33
CA TRP A 87 3.37 4.66 -7.09
C TRP A 87 4.62 5.51 -7.01
N ARG A 88 4.50 6.71 -6.42
CA ARG A 88 5.67 7.37 -5.87
C ARG A 88 6.16 6.57 -4.68
N ALA A 89 7.47 6.46 -4.51
CA ALA A 89 8.08 5.71 -3.43
C ALA A 89 9.33 6.40 -2.90
N SER A 90 9.60 6.21 -1.60
CA SER A 90 10.84 6.60 -0.93
C SER A 90 11.77 5.41 -0.82
N ALA A 91 13.07 5.61 -1.06
CA ALA A 91 14.10 4.61 -0.80
C ALA A 91 14.29 4.42 0.71
N LEU A 92 14.41 3.16 1.14
CA LEU A 92 14.69 2.77 2.53
C LEU A 92 16.12 2.28 2.72
N ALA A 93 16.57 1.43 1.81
CA ALA A 93 17.89 0.83 1.80
C ALA A 93 18.28 0.46 0.37
N SER A 94 19.57 0.29 0.13
CA SER A 94 20.09 -0.17 -1.16
C SER A 94 21.12 -1.27 -0.90
N GLU A 95 20.96 -2.38 -1.60
CA GLU A 95 21.89 -3.49 -1.62
C GLU A 95 22.55 -3.56 -3.01
N ARG A 96 23.76 -4.12 -3.04
CA ARG A 96 24.43 -4.33 -4.34
C ARG A 96 23.65 -5.38 -5.13
N ARG A 97 23.35 -5.06 -6.39
CA ARG A 97 22.79 -5.98 -7.37
C ARG A 97 23.80 -6.14 -8.52
N ASP A 98 24.04 -7.37 -8.95
CA ASP A 98 24.84 -7.62 -10.14
C ASP A 98 23.98 -7.44 -11.41
N PRO A 99 24.55 -6.88 -12.48
CA PRO A 99 23.86 -6.76 -13.77
C PRO A 99 23.42 -8.12 -14.31
N ASP A 100 22.30 -8.13 -15.03
CA ASP A 100 21.80 -9.32 -15.72
C ASP A 100 21.27 -8.99 -17.14
N GLY A 101 20.65 -9.97 -17.81
CA GLY A 101 20.08 -9.80 -19.15
C GLY A 101 18.84 -8.92 -19.22
N GLU A 102 18.18 -8.63 -18.07
CA GLU A 102 17.00 -7.77 -17.99
C GLU A 102 17.40 -6.32 -17.66
N VAL A 103 18.28 -6.14 -16.67
CA VAL A 103 18.75 -4.82 -16.23
C VAL A 103 20.27 -4.85 -16.07
N ASP A 104 20.98 -4.10 -16.91
CA ASP A 104 22.46 -4.02 -16.88
C ASP A 104 22.97 -2.78 -16.14
N LYS A 105 22.15 -1.71 -15.99
CA LYS A 105 22.52 -0.50 -15.24
C LYS A 105 21.38 0.01 -14.41
N VAL A 106 21.71 0.43 -13.19
CA VAL A 106 20.81 1.11 -12.25
C VAL A 106 21.42 2.47 -11.91
N ALA A 107 20.63 3.54 -11.96
CA ALA A 107 21.15 4.88 -11.70
C ALA A 107 20.14 5.77 -10.95
N TRP A 108 20.64 6.48 -9.95
CA TRP A 108 19.96 7.63 -9.36
C TRP A 108 20.32 8.88 -10.18
N VAL A 109 19.33 9.40 -10.91
CA VAL A 109 19.51 10.49 -11.88
C VAL A 109 18.79 11.73 -11.36
N PRO A 110 19.40 12.94 -11.38
CA PRO A 110 18.71 14.18 -11.07
C PRO A 110 17.41 14.30 -11.88
N ALA A 111 16.31 14.75 -11.28
CA ALA A 111 14.97 14.69 -11.86
C ALA A 111 14.87 15.33 -13.25
N ARG A 112 15.51 16.49 -13.46
CA ARG A 112 15.54 17.15 -14.78
C ARG A 112 16.30 16.32 -15.82
N ALA A 113 17.42 15.73 -15.42
CA ALA A 113 18.19 14.85 -16.31
C ALA A 113 17.46 13.53 -16.58
N ALA A 114 16.69 13.01 -15.61
CA ALA A 114 15.84 11.83 -15.77
C ALA A 114 14.78 12.04 -16.86
N LEU A 115 14.09 13.18 -16.86
CA LEU A 115 13.10 13.53 -17.90
C LEU A 115 13.69 13.53 -19.32
N THR A 116 14.98 13.86 -19.46
CA THR A 116 15.66 13.80 -20.76
C THR A 116 16.18 12.38 -21.08
N ARG A 117 16.62 11.65 -20.06
CA ARG A 117 17.22 10.31 -20.23
C ARG A 117 16.18 9.22 -20.50
N MET A 118 14.99 9.32 -19.88
CA MET A 118 13.93 8.32 -20.04
C MET A 118 13.47 8.20 -21.49
N THR A 119 13.29 6.99 -21.96
CA THR A 119 12.96 6.71 -23.35
C THR A 119 11.48 6.99 -23.66
N TYR A 120 10.57 6.68 -22.73
CA TYR A 120 9.14 6.70 -22.99
C TYR A 120 8.44 7.97 -22.47
N GLY A 121 7.61 8.58 -23.33
CA GLY A 121 6.86 9.80 -23.01
C GLY A 121 5.88 9.62 -21.86
N ASP A 122 5.21 8.48 -21.81
CA ASP A 122 4.23 8.15 -20.77
C ASP A 122 4.89 8.06 -19.38
N GLU A 123 6.07 7.44 -19.29
CA GLU A 123 6.82 7.37 -18.04
C GLU A 123 7.37 8.76 -17.62
N ARG A 124 7.77 9.61 -18.58
CA ARG A 124 8.13 11.01 -18.28
C ARG A 124 6.97 11.79 -17.69
N ALA A 125 5.75 11.60 -18.22
CA ALA A 125 4.55 12.22 -17.67
C ALA A 125 4.21 11.72 -16.25
N LEU A 126 4.46 10.43 -15.96
CA LEU A 126 4.34 9.91 -14.60
C LEU A 126 5.37 10.52 -13.64
N LEU A 127 6.63 10.67 -14.08
CA LEU A 127 7.65 11.33 -13.27
C LEU A 127 7.27 12.77 -12.96
N ASP A 128 6.86 13.52 -13.96
CA ASP A 128 6.43 14.93 -13.81
C ASP A 128 5.29 15.05 -12.79
N ARG A 129 4.29 14.16 -12.91
CA ARG A 129 3.20 14.08 -11.96
C ARG A 129 3.68 13.70 -10.56
N ALA A 130 4.56 12.71 -10.41
CA ALA A 130 5.09 12.29 -9.12
C ALA A 130 5.83 13.42 -8.39
N LEU A 131 6.54 14.27 -9.13
CA LEU A 131 7.26 15.43 -8.59
C LEU A 131 6.32 16.53 -8.09
N THR A 132 5.10 16.66 -8.65
CA THR A 132 4.12 17.67 -8.26
C THR A 132 3.18 17.23 -7.12
N LEU A 133 3.05 15.93 -6.87
CA LEU A 133 2.21 15.42 -5.78
C LEU A 133 2.78 15.82 -4.41
N PRO A 134 1.94 16.25 -3.45
CA PRO A 134 2.40 16.57 -2.11
C PRO A 134 2.93 15.31 -1.40
N PRO A 135 3.89 15.44 -0.47
CA PRO A 135 4.24 14.34 0.43
C PRO A 135 3.00 13.85 1.18
N ALA A 136 2.85 12.54 1.31
CA ALA A 136 1.71 11.96 2.00
C ALA A 136 2.10 10.69 2.76
N THR A 137 1.45 10.47 3.90
CA THR A 137 1.65 9.30 4.76
C THR A 137 0.46 8.36 4.65
N PRO A 138 0.65 7.08 4.33
CA PRO A 138 -0.42 6.09 4.24
C PRO A 138 -1.11 5.82 5.58
N PHE A 139 -2.44 5.84 5.56
CA PHE A 139 -3.32 5.44 6.66
C PHE A 139 -4.29 4.38 6.15
N LEU A 140 -4.18 3.16 6.65
CA LEU A 140 -4.90 2.00 6.14
C LEU A 140 -6.03 1.58 7.09
N ILE A 141 -7.23 1.41 6.55
CA ILE A 141 -8.36 0.80 7.24
C ILE A 141 -8.53 -0.63 6.72
N VAL A 142 -8.40 -1.59 7.62
CA VAL A 142 -8.51 -3.03 7.33
C VAL A 142 -9.81 -3.54 7.93
N ARG A 143 -10.71 -4.12 7.12
CA ARG A 143 -11.76 -4.94 7.68
C ARG A 143 -11.17 -6.26 8.17
N HIS A 144 -11.52 -6.71 9.39
CA HIS A 144 -11.04 -8.00 9.89
C HIS A 144 -11.27 -9.13 8.87
N ALA A 145 -10.36 -10.09 8.81
CA ALA A 145 -10.42 -11.27 7.95
C ALA A 145 -11.59 -12.18 8.34
N LYS A 146 -11.88 -13.20 7.54
CA LYS A 146 -13.03 -14.09 7.73
C LYS A 146 -12.99 -14.73 9.12
N ALA A 147 -13.96 -14.40 9.95
CA ALA A 147 -14.13 -14.98 11.28
C ALA A 147 -14.96 -16.28 11.21
N MET A 148 -14.80 -17.14 12.20
CA MET A 148 -15.68 -18.29 12.43
C MET A 148 -17.15 -17.84 12.41
N GLU A 149 -18.05 -18.63 11.86
CA GLU A 149 -19.47 -18.30 11.84
C GLU A 149 -20.06 -18.31 13.25
N ARG A 150 -20.96 -17.35 13.54
CA ARG A 150 -21.59 -17.26 14.88
C ARG A 150 -22.25 -18.54 15.32
N LYS A 151 -22.89 -19.28 14.42
CA LYS A 151 -23.56 -20.58 14.74
C LYS A 151 -22.58 -21.67 15.20
N ASN A 152 -21.28 -21.54 14.88
CA ASN A 152 -20.23 -22.48 15.25
C ASN A 152 -19.38 -22.01 16.45
N TRP A 153 -19.81 -20.94 17.12
CA TRP A 153 -19.11 -20.33 18.24
C TRP A 153 -20.02 -20.17 19.44
N SER A 154 -19.67 -20.76 20.58
CA SER A 154 -20.45 -20.73 21.82
C SER A 154 -19.97 -19.69 22.85
N GLY A 155 -18.81 -19.06 22.62
CA GLY A 155 -18.27 -18.05 23.50
C GLY A 155 -18.81 -16.63 23.22
N ARG A 156 -18.30 -15.64 23.95
CA ARG A 156 -18.60 -14.22 23.70
C ARG A 156 -18.16 -13.85 22.27
N ASP A 157 -18.96 -13.04 21.56
CA ASP A 157 -18.67 -12.65 20.16
C ASP A 157 -17.32 -11.94 19.99
N GLU A 158 -16.91 -11.15 20.98
CA GLU A 158 -15.60 -10.49 20.99
C GLU A 158 -14.43 -11.48 20.94
N ALA A 159 -14.58 -12.64 21.58
CA ALA A 159 -13.56 -13.71 21.61
C ALA A 159 -13.59 -14.61 20.37
N ARG A 160 -14.54 -14.42 19.45
CA ARG A 160 -14.72 -15.24 18.25
C ARG A 160 -13.51 -15.09 17.30
N PRO A 161 -12.79 -16.19 17.00
CA PRO A 161 -11.54 -16.15 16.24
C PRO A 161 -11.76 -16.13 14.72
N LEU A 162 -10.69 -15.97 13.98
CA LEU A 162 -10.66 -16.22 12.53
C LEU A 162 -10.84 -17.73 12.24
N ASP A 163 -11.53 -18.02 11.13
CA ASP A 163 -11.54 -19.38 10.57
C ASP A 163 -10.24 -19.65 9.77
N SER A 164 -10.15 -20.82 9.13
CA SER A 164 -8.97 -21.22 8.35
C SER A 164 -8.73 -20.29 7.14
N ARG A 165 -9.83 -19.85 6.47
CA ARG A 165 -9.73 -18.88 5.37
C ARG A 165 -9.27 -17.53 5.88
N GLY A 166 -9.81 -17.06 7.00
CA GLY A 166 -9.41 -15.79 7.60
C GLY A 166 -7.94 -15.76 8.03
N ARG A 167 -7.39 -16.88 8.50
CA ARG A 167 -5.96 -16.97 8.81
C ARG A 167 -5.11 -16.81 7.55
N ARG A 168 -5.46 -17.48 6.43
CA ARG A 168 -4.76 -17.28 5.14
C ARG A 168 -4.90 -15.85 4.63
N GLN A 169 -6.09 -15.23 4.78
CA GLN A 169 -6.29 -13.83 4.44
C GLN A 169 -5.39 -12.89 5.25
N ALA A 170 -5.25 -13.15 6.56
CA ALA A 170 -4.36 -12.35 7.42
C ALA A 170 -2.88 -12.49 7.03
N GLU A 171 -2.45 -13.67 6.63
CA GLU A 171 -1.10 -13.91 6.09
C GLU A 171 -0.89 -13.19 4.75
N ALA A 172 -1.86 -13.24 3.85
CA ALA A 172 -1.82 -12.57 2.55
C ALA A 172 -1.81 -11.03 2.63
N LEU A 173 -2.18 -10.44 3.78
CA LEU A 173 -2.04 -9.00 4.03
C LEU A 173 -0.59 -8.57 4.27
N VAL A 174 0.30 -9.47 4.67
CA VAL A 174 1.68 -9.11 5.06
C VAL A 174 2.43 -8.38 3.95
N PRO A 175 2.48 -8.85 2.69
CA PRO A 175 3.19 -8.14 1.62
C PRO A 175 2.57 -6.76 1.32
N LEU A 176 1.24 -6.63 1.37
CA LEU A 176 0.55 -5.35 1.15
C LEU A 176 0.92 -4.32 2.23
N LEU A 177 0.87 -4.71 3.51
CA LEU A 177 1.22 -3.82 4.62
C LEU A 177 2.71 -3.46 4.60
N THR A 178 3.57 -4.39 4.18
CA THR A 178 5.00 -4.15 3.97
C THR A 178 5.24 -3.13 2.87
N ALA A 179 4.51 -3.20 1.76
CA ALA A 179 4.68 -2.27 0.64
C ALA A 179 4.44 -0.80 1.05
N TYR A 180 3.48 -0.56 1.94
CA TYR A 180 3.24 0.79 2.52
C TYR A 180 4.11 1.10 3.74
N GLY A 181 5.00 0.21 4.16
CA GLY A 181 5.92 0.41 5.28
C GLY A 181 5.21 0.70 6.60
N ILE A 182 4.14 -0.06 6.90
CA ILE A 182 3.35 0.17 8.12
C ILE A 182 4.22 0.05 9.36
N GLY A 183 4.35 1.16 10.10
CA GLY A 183 5.14 1.25 11.34
C GLY A 183 4.29 1.34 12.61
N ARG A 184 2.96 1.48 12.47
CA ARG A 184 2.03 1.51 13.61
C ARG A 184 0.80 0.66 13.34
N LEU A 185 0.45 -0.18 14.32
CA LEU A 185 -0.72 -1.05 14.27
C LEU A 185 -1.73 -0.68 15.37
N SER A 186 -2.98 -0.48 14.96
CA SER A 186 -4.11 -0.26 15.84
C SER A 186 -5.24 -1.25 15.49
N SER A 187 -6.01 -1.69 16.47
CA SER A 187 -7.05 -2.68 16.26
C SER A 187 -8.18 -2.56 17.26
N SER A 188 -9.38 -2.96 16.86
CA SER A 188 -10.39 -3.37 17.84
C SER A 188 -9.81 -4.47 18.75
N THR A 189 -10.18 -4.45 20.03
CA THR A 189 -9.78 -5.47 21.00
C THR A 189 -10.36 -6.86 20.72
N SER A 190 -11.31 -6.99 19.80
CA SER A 190 -11.90 -8.28 19.42
C SER A 190 -10.86 -9.21 18.79
N THR A 191 -10.88 -10.48 19.19
CA THR A 191 -9.92 -11.52 18.80
C THR A 191 -9.70 -11.58 17.28
N ARG A 192 -10.79 -11.52 16.46
CA ARG A 192 -10.70 -11.57 15.00
C ARG A 192 -9.94 -10.40 14.39
N CYS A 193 -10.05 -9.19 14.97
CA CYS A 193 -9.30 -8.03 14.50
C CYS A 193 -7.82 -8.13 14.89
N MET A 194 -7.53 -8.48 16.14
CA MET A 194 -6.17 -8.71 16.61
C MET A 194 -5.47 -9.81 15.81
N GLN A 195 -6.17 -10.92 15.52
CA GLN A 195 -5.63 -12.00 14.70
C GLN A 195 -5.39 -11.61 13.24
N THR A 196 -6.15 -10.65 12.70
CA THR A 196 -5.96 -10.17 11.32
C THR A 196 -4.62 -9.46 11.15
N LEU A 197 -4.20 -8.66 12.14
CA LEU A 197 -2.94 -7.94 12.08
C LEU A 197 -1.73 -8.72 12.62
N ARG A 198 -1.98 -9.81 13.35
CA ARG A 198 -0.93 -10.59 14.04
C ARG A 198 0.19 -11.09 13.11
N PRO A 199 -0.06 -11.64 11.91
CA PRO A 199 1.02 -12.09 11.02
C PRO A 199 1.98 -10.94 10.67
N TYR A 200 1.44 -9.78 10.31
CA TYR A 200 2.26 -8.61 10.02
C TYR A 200 2.98 -8.09 11.27
N ALA A 201 2.30 -7.99 12.41
CA ALA A 201 2.90 -7.58 13.68
C ALA A 201 4.12 -8.44 14.04
N LYS A 202 3.99 -9.78 13.84
CA LYS A 202 5.11 -10.72 14.06
C LYS A 202 6.26 -10.49 13.07
N ALA A 203 5.96 -10.32 11.78
CA ALA A 203 6.98 -10.12 10.74
C ALA A 203 7.75 -8.80 10.91
N SER A 204 7.05 -7.73 11.29
CA SER A 204 7.61 -6.39 11.47
C SER A 204 8.10 -6.10 12.90
N ARG A 205 7.90 -7.04 13.86
CA ARG A 205 8.22 -6.87 15.29
C ARG A 205 7.53 -5.66 15.93
N LEU A 206 6.28 -5.40 15.51
CA LEU A 206 5.44 -4.32 16.03
C LEU A 206 4.41 -4.87 17.03
N ASP A 207 4.05 -4.05 18.01
CA ASP A 207 2.92 -4.31 18.87
C ASP A 207 1.61 -3.78 18.25
N VAL A 208 0.49 -4.43 18.55
CA VAL A 208 -0.84 -4.00 18.12
C VAL A 208 -1.53 -3.31 19.29
N SER A 209 -1.78 -2.00 19.15
CA SER A 209 -2.56 -1.22 20.14
C SER A 209 -4.05 -1.57 20.04
N GLY A 210 -4.62 -2.11 21.11
CA GLY A 210 -6.05 -2.46 21.19
C GLY A 210 -6.92 -1.28 21.64
N TRP A 211 -8.06 -1.04 20.95
CA TRP A 211 -9.01 0.00 21.25
C TRP A 211 -10.42 -0.58 21.38
N SER A 212 -11.01 -0.53 22.58
CA SER A 212 -12.41 -0.94 22.79
C SER A 212 -13.41 -0.07 22.01
N THR A 213 -13.06 1.19 21.74
CA THR A 213 -13.83 2.12 20.89
C THR A 213 -14.07 1.58 19.47
N LEU A 214 -13.26 0.64 18.99
CA LEU A 214 -13.39 0.02 17.66
C LEU A 214 -14.18 -1.29 17.66
N THR A 215 -14.69 -1.76 18.81
CA THR A 215 -15.57 -2.95 18.85
C THR A 215 -16.91 -2.65 18.17
N GLU A 216 -17.59 -3.71 17.67
CA GLU A 216 -18.89 -3.54 16.99
C GLU A 216 -19.87 -2.77 17.87
N GLU A 217 -20.09 -3.26 19.09
CA GLU A 217 -21.05 -2.70 20.04
C GLU A 217 -20.73 -1.25 20.41
N PHE A 218 -19.46 -0.95 20.73
CA PHE A 218 -19.09 0.41 21.14
C PHE A 218 -19.20 1.40 19.99
N ALA A 219 -18.73 1.05 18.81
CA ALA A 219 -18.74 1.93 17.64
C ALA A 219 -20.16 2.29 17.17
N GLU A 220 -21.10 1.33 17.26
CA GLU A 220 -22.52 1.57 16.95
C GLU A 220 -23.19 2.54 17.91
N HIS A 221 -22.91 2.44 19.21
CA HIS A 221 -23.55 3.26 20.23
C HIS A 221 -22.84 4.59 20.50
N HIS A 222 -21.55 4.70 20.13
CA HIS A 222 -20.71 5.87 20.42
C HIS A 222 -19.97 6.41 19.17
N PRO A 223 -20.67 6.79 18.09
CA PRO A 223 -20.03 7.21 16.83
C PRO A 223 -19.13 8.44 16.99
N LYS A 224 -19.45 9.35 17.94
CA LYS A 224 -18.63 10.53 18.21
C LYS A 224 -17.24 10.16 18.79
N GLU A 225 -17.17 9.14 19.63
CA GLU A 225 -15.91 8.66 20.21
C GLU A 225 -15.06 7.93 19.15
N LEU A 226 -15.70 7.20 18.23
CA LEU A 226 -15.04 6.63 17.06
C LEU A 226 -14.37 7.74 16.22
N VAL A 227 -15.10 8.79 15.86
CA VAL A 227 -14.55 9.92 15.08
C VAL A 227 -13.39 10.59 15.82
N LYS A 228 -13.50 10.78 17.14
CA LYS A 228 -12.43 11.35 17.95
C LYS A 228 -11.16 10.49 17.96
N LEU A 229 -11.33 9.16 18.08
CA LEU A 229 -10.21 8.23 17.97
C LEU A 229 -9.56 8.28 16.58
N MET A 230 -10.37 8.27 15.51
CA MET A 230 -9.88 8.37 14.14
C MET A 230 -9.03 9.64 13.94
N LYS A 231 -9.54 10.81 14.33
CA LYS A 231 -8.79 12.08 14.25
C LYS A 231 -7.46 12.02 15.01
N ARG A 232 -7.46 11.41 16.20
CA ARG A 232 -6.23 11.23 17.00
C ARG A 232 -5.22 10.35 16.25
N LEU A 233 -5.64 9.19 15.74
CA LEU A 233 -4.74 8.26 15.04
C LEU A 233 -4.21 8.87 13.74
N MET A 234 -5.05 9.57 12.97
CA MET A 234 -4.62 10.33 11.79
C MET A 234 -3.59 11.40 12.14
N GLY A 235 -3.86 12.20 13.19
CA GLY A 235 -2.93 13.22 13.66
C GLY A 235 -1.57 12.65 14.07
N GLN A 236 -1.56 11.50 14.76
CA GLN A 236 -0.32 10.78 15.09
C GLN A 236 0.40 10.26 13.84
N THR A 237 -0.34 9.73 12.86
CA THR A 237 0.23 9.24 11.59
C THR A 237 0.96 10.35 10.85
N VAL A 238 0.33 11.50 10.73
CA VAL A 238 0.90 12.66 10.03
C VAL A 238 2.03 13.31 10.84
N GLY A 239 1.80 13.54 12.16
CA GLY A 239 2.77 14.20 13.02
C GLY A 239 4.09 13.45 13.15
N ASP A 240 4.02 12.12 13.24
CA ASP A 240 5.20 11.25 13.33
C ASP A 240 5.71 10.78 11.97
N GLN A 241 4.96 11.03 10.88
CA GLN A 241 5.21 10.51 9.53
C GLN A 241 5.33 8.97 9.49
N VAL A 242 4.58 8.28 10.35
CA VAL A 242 4.60 6.82 10.47
C VAL A 242 3.33 6.22 9.87
N PRO A 243 3.43 5.49 8.74
CA PRO A 243 2.29 4.80 8.14
C PRO A 243 1.59 3.90 9.16
N THR A 244 0.26 3.99 9.20
CA THR A 244 -0.55 3.33 10.23
C THR A 244 -1.59 2.41 9.59
N ALA A 245 -1.76 1.20 10.14
CA ALA A 245 -2.87 0.33 9.79
C ALA A 245 -3.82 0.13 10.99
N LEU A 246 -5.12 0.26 10.72
CA LEU A 246 -6.19 0.16 11.69
C LEU A 246 -7.18 -0.93 11.31
N CYS A 247 -7.36 -1.95 12.16
CA CYS A 247 -8.31 -3.03 11.92
C CYS A 247 -9.61 -2.83 12.70
N GLY A 248 -10.74 -2.89 11.97
CA GLY A 248 -12.07 -2.73 12.53
C GLY A 248 -13.11 -3.69 11.94
N HIS A 249 -14.37 -3.42 12.30
CA HIS A 249 -15.53 -4.23 12.02
C HIS A 249 -16.47 -3.57 11.01
N ARG A 250 -17.28 -4.40 10.33
CA ARG A 250 -18.25 -3.93 9.34
C ARG A 250 -19.15 -2.77 9.86
N PRO A 251 -19.71 -2.79 11.07
CA PRO A 251 -20.52 -1.67 11.58
C PRO A 251 -19.74 -0.37 11.79
N ALA A 252 -18.47 -0.45 12.19
CA ALA A 252 -17.61 0.72 12.40
C ALA A 252 -17.04 1.32 11.10
N LEU A 253 -16.96 0.52 10.02
CA LEU A 253 -16.33 0.95 8.75
C LEU A 253 -16.91 2.23 8.15
N PRO A 254 -18.25 2.47 8.12
CA PRO A 254 -18.77 3.72 7.57
C PRO A 254 -18.16 4.94 8.25
N GLY A 255 -18.21 5.03 9.58
CA GLY A 255 -17.63 6.13 10.33
C GLY A 255 -16.10 6.22 10.24
N MET A 256 -15.41 5.08 10.12
CA MET A 256 -13.95 5.06 9.87
C MET A 256 -13.62 5.65 8.49
N LEU A 257 -14.33 5.25 7.43
CA LEU A 257 -14.11 5.75 6.07
C LEU A 257 -14.45 7.23 5.94
N GLU A 258 -15.59 7.67 6.49
CA GLU A 258 -15.97 9.08 6.52
C GLU A 258 -14.93 9.95 7.23
N SER A 259 -14.35 9.44 8.34
CA SER A 259 -13.30 10.15 9.08
C SER A 259 -12.05 10.45 8.27
N ILE A 260 -11.75 9.64 7.25
CA ILE A 260 -10.62 9.83 6.33
C ILE A 260 -11.07 10.44 4.98
N GLY A 261 -12.28 11.00 4.91
CA GLY A 261 -12.80 11.66 3.70
C GLY A 261 -13.20 10.69 2.58
N ILE A 262 -13.39 9.41 2.88
CA ILE A 262 -13.81 8.40 1.90
C ILE A 262 -15.31 8.12 2.07
N GLN A 263 -16.04 8.13 0.95
CA GLN A 263 -17.45 7.73 0.92
C GLN A 263 -17.60 6.28 1.40
N PRO A 264 -18.51 5.99 2.35
CA PRO A 264 -18.76 4.64 2.82
C PRO A 264 -19.08 3.68 1.69
N ARG A 265 -18.45 2.54 1.69
CA ARG A 265 -18.69 1.47 0.72
C ARG A 265 -18.54 0.10 1.36
N PRO A 266 -19.22 -0.92 0.84
CA PRO A 266 -19.04 -2.29 1.32
C PRO A 266 -17.58 -2.75 1.15
N MET A 267 -17.00 -3.25 2.23
CA MET A 267 -15.70 -3.91 2.24
C MET A 267 -15.90 -5.38 2.61
N VAL A 268 -15.37 -6.31 1.82
CA VAL A 268 -15.35 -7.75 2.16
C VAL A 268 -14.30 -8.03 3.26
N PRO A 269 -14.38 -9.16 4.00
CA PRO A 269 -13.34 -9.50 4.98
C PRO A 269 -11.93 -9.45 4.39
N ALA A 270 -10.99 -8.89 5.14
CA ALA A 270 -9.60 -8.61 4.75
C ALA A 270 -9.44 -7.58 3.60
N ALA A 271 -10.49 -6.88 3.18
CA ALA A 271 -10.32 -5.73 2.29
C ALA A 271 -9.66 -4.57 3.03
N VAL A 272 -8.89 -3.77 2.28
CA VAL A 272 -8.14 -2.63 2.79
C VAL A 272 -8.50 -1.38 2.00
N ALA A 273 -8.84 -0.30 2.71
CA ALA A 273 -8.89 1.05 2.16
C ALA A 273 -7.62 1.80 2.59
N VAL A 274 -6.98 2.47 1.65
CA VAL A 274 -5.78 3.28 1.89
C VAL A 274 -6.13 4.73 1.65
N ALA A 275 -5.93 5.58 2.64
CA ALA A 275 -5.91 7.03 2.51
C ALA A 275 -4.47 7.52 2.56
N HIS A 276 -4.08 8.36 1.63
CA HIS A 276 -2.78 9.03 1.64
C HIS A 276 -3.00 10.42 2.22
N LEU A 277 -2.52 10.62 3.45
CA LEU A 277 -2.74 11.86 4.21
C LEU A 277 -1.60 12.84 3.98
N ASP A 278 -1.91 14.07 3.58
CA ASP A 278 -0.94 15.16 3.53
C ASP A 278 -0.56 15.67 4.93
N ALA A 279 0.32 16.65 5.00
CA ALA A 279 0.77 17.25 6.25
C ALA A 279 -0.35 17.91 7.09
N ALA A 280 -1.49 18.27 6.46
CA ALA A 280 -2.66 18.80 7.14
C ALA A 280 -3.63 17.70 7.60
N GLY A 281 -3.36 16.43 7.25
CA GLY A 281 -4.23 15.28 7.52
C GLY A 281 -5.38 15.13 6.53
N ALA A 282 -5.35 15.85 5.40
CA ALA A 282 -6.32 15.67 4.33
C ALA A 282 -5.95 14.51 3.43
N THR A 283 -6.94 13.76 2.96
CA THR A 283 -6.74 12.66 2.02
C THR A 283 -6.53 13.19 0.61
N VAL A 284 -5.32 13.05 0.08
CA VAL A 284 -4.94 13.52 -1.27
C VAL A 284 -5.06 12.43 -2.34
N ALA A 285 -5.07 11.16 -1.93
CA ALA A 285 -5.33 10.01 -2.80
C ALA A 285 -5.90 8.85 -1.99
N MET A 286 -6.61 7.95 -2.68
CA MET A 286 -7.21 6.76 -2.04
C MET A 286 -7.10 5.53 -2.93
N GLU A 287 -6.99 4.37 -2.27
CA GLU A 287 -6.96 3.08 -2.93
C GLU A 287 -7.84 2.07 -2.20
N PHE A 288 -8.28 1.01 -2.91
CA PHE A 288 -9.00 -0.10 -2.32
C PHE A 288 -8.43 -1.42 -2.82
N HIS A 289 -8.01 -2.26 -1.87
CA HIS A 289 -7.46 -3.58 -2.17
C HIS A 289 -8.42 -4.65 -1.69
N LYS A 290 -8.74 -5.58 -2.59
CA LYS A 290 -9.50 -6.79 -2.25
C LYS A 290 -8.56 -7.85 -1.69
N PRO A 291 -9.06 -8.78 -0.84
CA PRO A 291 -8.25 -9.92 -0.41
C PRO A 291 -7.87 -10.80 -1.60
N LEU A 292 -6.68 -11.36 -1.56
CA LEU A 292 -6.16 -12.28 -2.59
C LEU A 292 -6.69 -13.73 -2.42
N VAL A 293 -7.24 -14.08 -1.22
CA VAL A 293 -7.74 -15.42 -0.86
C VAL A 293 -9.11 -15.36 -0.21
#